data_400690fbc905bfcb46980ad4275e9555
#
_entry.id   400690fbc905bfcb46980ad4275e9555
#
_cell.length_a   1.000
_cell.length_b   1.000
_cell.length_c   1.000
_cell.angle_alpha   90.00
_cell.angle_beta   90.00
_cell.angle_gamma   90.00
#
_symmetry.space_group_name_H-M   'P 1'
#
loop_
_entity.id
_entity.type
_entity.pdbx_description
1 polymer ?
#
loop_
_entity_poly.entity_id
_entity_poly.type
_entity_poly.pdbx_seq_one_letter_code
_entity_poly.pdbx_strand_id
1 'polypeptide(L)'
;MNRTRSSIEREVSNFIGAYIKDTLGRGPRDTEIKIVDNVLIFFIKGILTPMEKYILKTPEGKSVVLKSRQLFVESTNEEYMKFFEKTVGAKVLQNYESWDLENDSAIGVLVFERKVLQM
;
A
#
# COMPACT_ATOMS: atom_id res chain seq x y z
N MET A 1 7.67 24.18 9.24
CA MET A 1 8.34 23.68 8.04
C MET A 1 7.30 23.22 7.04
N ASN A 2 7.37 23.74 5.83
CA ASN A 2 6.41 23.36 4.79
C ASN A 2 6.73 21.99 4.23
N ARG A 3 5.73 21.12 4.23
CA ARG A 3 5.88 19.80 3.60
C ARG A 3 5.56 19.94 2.11
N THR A 4 6.35 19.31 1.28
CA THR A 4 6.11 19.28 -0.15
C THR A 4 5.44 17.95 -0.53
N ARG A 5 4.83 17.93 -1.72
CA ARG A 5 4.27 16.69 -2.25
C ARG A 5 5.36 15.61 -2.34
N SER A 6 6.54 15.98 -2.83
CA SER A 6 7.66 15.04 -2.94
C SER A 6 8.10 14.49 -1.58
N SER A 7 8.12 15.32 -0.53
CA SER A 7 8.52 14.86 0.78
C SER A 7 7.50 13.91 1.38
N ILE A 8 6.20 14.16 1.17
CA ILE A 8 5.14 13.27 1.63
C ILE A 8 5.20 11.94 0.87
N GLU A 9 5.37 12.01 -0.46
CA GLU A 9 5.50 10.81 -1.28
C GLU A 9 6.66 9.95 -0.82
N ARG A 10 7.81 10.56 -0.53
CA ARG A 10 8.98 9.84 -0.03
C ARG A 10 8.74 9.22 1.33
N GLU A 11 8.13 9.97 2.25
CA GLU A 11 7.82 9.47 3.58
C GLU A 11 6.87 8.27 3.53
N VAL A 12 5.83 8.34 2.67
CA VAL A 12 4.90 7.24 2.47
C VAL A 12 5.59 6.04 1.85
N SER A 13 6.42 6.26 0.82
CA SER A 13 7.16 5.20 0.17
C SER A 13 8.08 4.46 1.14
N ASN A 14 8.79 5.20 1.98
CA ASN A 14 9.68 4.62 2.98
C ASN A 14 8.91 3.81 4.01
N PHE A 15 7.75 4.32 4.45
CA PHE A 15 6.91 3.60 5.41
C PHE A 15 6.41 2.28 4.82
N ILE A 16 5.87 2.34 3.60
CA ILE A 16 5.33 1.14 2.95
C ILE A 16 6.42 0.09 2.77
N GLY A 17 7.60 0.50 2.31
CA GLY A 17 8.72 -0.42 2.13
C GLY A 17 9.15 -1.09 3.43
N ALA A 18 9.31 -0.30 4.49
CA ALA A 18 9.72 -0.82 5.80
C ALA A 18 8.64 -1.72 6.40
N TYR A 19 7.38 -1.31 6.31
CA TYR A 19 6.27 -2.06 6.88
C TYR A 19 6.10 -3.42 6.21
N ILE A 20 6.18 -3.46 4.88
CA ILE A 20 6.09 -4.72 4.13
C ILE A 20 7.28 -5.62 4.46
N LYS A 21 8.48 -5.06 4.55
CA LYS A 21 9.66 -5.82 4.93
C LYS A 21 9.50 -6.45 6.32
N ASP A 22 9.01 -5.66 7.28
CA ASP A 22 8.84 -6.12 8.66
C ASP A 22 7.75 -7.18 8.79
N THR A 23 6.67 -7.05 8.05
CA THR A 23 5.50 -7.93 8.18
C THR A 23 5.56 -9.15 7.26
N LEU A 24 6.15 -9.03 6.09
CA LEU A 24 6.23 -10.12 5.12
C LEU A 24 7.64 -10.73 4.99
N GLY A 25 8.61 -10.16 5.66
CA GLY A 25 9.98 -10.66 5.63
C GLY A 25 10.81 -10.14 4.47
N ARG A 26 10.23 -9.39 3.54
CA ARG A 26 10.96 -8.74 2.46
C ARG A 26 10.19 -7.52 1.98
N GLY A 27 10.92 -6.49 1.56
CA GLY A 27 10.31 -5.29 1.01
C GLY A 27 9.89 -5.47 -0.44
N PRO A 28 9.09 -4.55 -0.96
CA PRO A 28 8.73 -4.55 -2.38
C PRO A 28 9.94 -4.21 -3.24
N ARG A 29 9.93 -4.69 -4.49
CA ARG A 29 10.99 -4.36 -5.45
C ARG A 29 10.91 -2.89 -5.85
N ASP A 30 9.70 -2.35 -5.95
CA ASP A 30 9.47 -0.99 -6.39
C ASP A 30 8.19 -0.44 -5.76
N THR A 31 8.21 0.85 -5.42
CA THR A 31 7.08 1.54 -4.82
C THR A 31 6.96 2.91 -5.45
N GLU A 32 5.79 3.23 -5.99
CA GLU A 32 5.49 4.56 -6.53
C GLU A 32 4.32 5.17 -5.76
N ILE A 33 4.46 6.45 -5.42
CA ILE A 33 3.42 7.21 -4.73
C ILE A 33 3.07 8.41 -5.59
N LYS A 34 1.77 8.62 -5.82
CA LYS A 34 1.27 9.78 -6.56
C LYS A 34 0.19 10.47 -5.74
N ILE A 35 0.24 11.78 -5.71
CA ILE A 35 -0.74 12.59 -4.99
C ILE A 35 -1.37 13.55 -5.99
N VAL A 36 -2.70 13.50 -6.08
CA VAL A 36 -3.50 14.40 -6.93
C VAL A 36 -4.65 14.92 -6.07
N ASP A 37 -4.64 16.22 -5.77
CA ASP A 37 -5.66 16.85 -4.92
C ASP A 37 -5.81 16.14 -3.56
N ASN A 38 -6.95 15.51 -3.32
CA ASN A 38 -7.23 14.78 -2.08
C ASN A 38 -7.04 13.28 -2.23
N VAL A 39 -6.33 12.84 -3.27
CA VAL A 39 -6.15 11.42 -3.56
C VAL A 39 -4.67 11.06 -3.50
N LEU A 40 -4.37 9.99 -2.78
CA LEU A 40 -3.02 9.43 -2.74
C LEU A 40 -3.11 8.03 -3.34
N ILE A 41 -2.26 7.75 -4.32
CA ILE A 41 -2.19 6.47 -4.99
C ILE A 41 -0.83 5.86 -4.68
N PHE A 42 -0.82 4.60 -4.23
CA PHE A 42 0.44 3.87 -4.11
C PHE A 42 0.39 2.64 -5.02
N PHE A 43 1.50 2.39 -5.69
CA PHE A 43 1.65 1.26 -6.59
C PHE A 43 2.90 0.49 -6.18
N ILE A 44 2.74 -0.80 -5.90
CA ILE A 44 3.81 -1.64 -5.36
C ILE A 44 4.05 -2.81 -6.29
N LYS A 45 5.32 -3.12 -6.56
CA LYS A 45 5.72 -4.24 -7.41
C LYS A 45 6.69 -5.14 -6.66
N GLY A 46 6.67 -6.44 -6.99
CA GLY A 46 7.61 -7.39 -6.42
C GLY A 46 7.30 -7.70 -4.96
N ILE A 47 6.04 -7.97 -4.65
CA ILE A 47 5.58 -8.18 -3.28
C ILE A 47 5.30 -9.64 -2.93
N LEU A 48 5.21 -10.52 -3.92
CA LEU A 48 4.94 -11.94 -3.67
C LEU A 48 6.14 -12.61 -3.01
N THR A 49 5.88 -13.36 -1.96
CA THR A 49 6.92 -14.14 -1.30
C THR A 49 7.22 -15.40 -2.10
N PRO A 50 8.39 -16.03 -1.90
CA PRO A 50 8.68 -17.30 -2.57
C PRO A 50 7.62 -18.35 -2.31
N MET A 51 7.11 -18.45 -1.08
CA MET A 51 6.05 -19.40 -0.75
C MET A 51 4.80 -19.15 -1.58
N GLU A 52 4.39 -17.90 -1.71
CA GLU A 52 3.22 -17.55 -2.51
C GLU A 52 3.41 -17.90 -3.99
N LYS A 53 4.60 -17.70 -4.52
CA LYS A 53 4.90 -18.04 -5.91
C LYS A 53 4.73 -19.55 -6.16
N TYR A 54 5.13 -20.38 -5.18
CA TYR A 54 4.90 -21.83 -5.29
C TYR A 54 3.41 -22.17 -5.20
N ILE A 55 2.70 -21.54 -4.27
CA ILE A 55 1.25 -21.77 -4.10
C ILE A 55 0.50 -21.42 -5.39
N LEU A 56 0.90 -20.32 -6.07
CA LEU A 56 0.26 -19.88 -7.31
C LEU A 56 0.38 -20.90 -8.46
N LYS A 57 1.28 -21.87 -8.36
CA LYS A 57 1.41 -22.95 -9.35
C LYS A 57 0.33 -24.01 -9.20
N THR A 58 -0.40 -24.00 -8.08
CA THR A 58 -1.46 -24.96 -7.83
C THR A 58 -2.79 -24.47 -8.38
N PRO A 59 -3.76 -25.37 -8.67
CA PRO A 59 -5.05 -24.94 -9.21
C PRO A 59 -5.81 -23.96 -8.31
N GLU A 60 -5.67 -24.10 -6.99
CA GLU A 60 -6.38 -23.27 -6.02
C GLU A 60 -5.56 -22.05 -5.56
N GLY A 61 -4.32 -21.97 -6.00
CA GLY A 61 -3.34 -21.03 -5.45
C GLY A 61 -3.76 -19.58 -5.52
N LYS A 62 -4.35 -19.16 -6.65
CA LYS A 62 -4.76 -17.77 -6.81
C LYS A 62 -5.76 -17.35 -5.74
N SER A 63 -6.79 -18.15 -5.51
CA SER A 63 -7.81 -17.82 -4.51
C SER A 63 -7.23 -17.85 -3.10
N VAL A 64 -6.31 -18.77 -2.81
CA VAL A 64 -5.66 -18.86 -1.49
C VAL A 64 -4.80 -17.61 -1.23
N VAL A 65 -3.97 -17.22 -2.20
CA VAL A 65 -3.10 -16.06 -2.03
C VAL A 65 -3.92 -14.78 -1.90
N LEU A 66 -4.96 -14.62 -2.74
CA LEU A 66 -5.83 -13.43 -2.64
C LEU A 66 -6.50 -13.36 -1.27
N LYS A 67 -7.01 -14.48 -0.77
CA LYS A 67 -7.65 -14.51 0.54
C LYS A 67 -6.66 -14.19 1.65
N SER A 68 -5.46 -14.74 1.59
CA SER A 68 -4.40 -14.46 2.57
C SER A 68 -4.06 -12.98 2.59
N ARG A 69 -3.90 -12.37 1.42
CA ARG A 69 -3.57 -10.95 1.32
C ARG A 69 -4.71 -10.07 1.81
N GLN A 70 -5.95 -10.45 1.53
CA GLN A 70 -7.12 -9.75 2.04
C GLN A 70 -7.14 -9.75 3.56
N LEU A 71 -6.89 -10.90 4.17
CA LEU A 71 -6.84 -11.03 5.63
C LEU A 71 -5.68 -10.21 6.22
N PHE A 72 -4.54 -10.22 5.54
CA PHE A 72 -3.39 -9.41 5.95
C PHE A 72 -3.75 -7.92 5.96
N VAL A 73 -4.36 -7.44 4.88
CA VAL A 73 -4.78 -6.04 4.78
C VAL A 73 -5.78 -5.69 5.88
N GLU A 74 -6.77 -6.54 6.11
CA GLU A 74 -7.76 -6.31 7.17
C GLU A 74 -7.09 -6.23 8.56
N SER A 75 -6.11 -7.08 8.81
CA SER A 75 -5.43 -7.12 10.10
C SER A 75 -4.50 -5.93 10.35
N THR A 76 -4.02 -5.29 9.28
CA THR A 76 -3.07 -4.18 9.37
C THR A 76 -3.68 -2.82 9.05
N ASN A 77 -4.94 -2.80 8.62
CA ASN A 77 -5.58 -1.58 8.12
C ASN A 77 -5.54 -0.42 9.12
N GLU A 78 -5.79 -0.70 10.39
CA GLU A 78 -5.80 0.36 11.42
C GLU A 78 -4.45 1.05 11.53
N GLU A 79 -3.36 0.30 11.51
CA GLU A 79 -2.00 0.87 11.58
C GLU A 79 -1.69 1.71 10.35
N TYR A 80 -2.05 1.23 9.16
CA TYR A 80 -1.85 1.96 7.92
C TYR A 80 -2.64 3.27 7.92
N MET A 81 -3.90 3.22 8.33
CA MET A 81 -4.75 4.41 8.33
C MET A 81 -4.21 5.46 9.30
N LYS A 82 -3.77 5.06 10.48
CA LYS A 82 -3.18 5.98 11.45
C LYS A 82 -1.94 6.66 10.87
N PHE A 83 -1.08 5.89 10.20
CA PHE A 83 0.10 6.47 9.59
C PHE A 83 -0.26 7.49 8.52
N PHE A 84 -1.16 7.12 7.60
CA PHE A 84 -1.54 8.02 6.51
C PHE A 84 -2.20 9.29 7.01
N GLU A 85 -3.11 9.17 7.98
CA GLU A 85 -3.80 10.34 8.52
C GLU A 85 -2.85 11.27 9.24
N LYS A 86 -1.89 10.73 9.98
CA LYS A 86 -0.88 11.52 10.66
C LYS A 86 0.05 12.22 9.66
N THR A 87 0.50 11.49 8.66
CA THR A 87 1.47 12.01 7.68
C THR A 87 0.84 13.08 6.80
N VAL A 88 -0.39 12.86 6.36
CA VAL A 88 -1.12 13.80 5.49
C VAL A 88 -1.77 14.93 6.28
N GLY A 89 -2.17 14.66 7.52
CA GLY A 89 -2.86 15.65 8.35
C GLY A 89 -4.33 15.79 8.02
N ALA A 90 -4.94 14.72 7.49
CA ALA A 90 -6.36 14.70 7.11
C ALA A 90 -6.90 13.29 7.28
N LYS A 91 -8.20 13.18 7.48
CA LYS A 91 -8.85 11.88 7.63
C LYS A 91 -9.00 11.18 6.28
N VAL A 92 -8.85 9.87 6.28
CA VAL A 92 -9.13 9.03 5.11
C VAL A 92 -10.62 8.76 5.07
N LEU A 93 -11.26 9.10 3.96
CA LEU A 93 -12.68 8.86 3.74
C LEU A 93 -12.95 7.54 3.04
N GLN A 94 -12.07 7.16 2.13
CA GLN A 94 -12.22 5.94 1.32
C GLN A 94 -10.87 5.32 1.07
N ASN A 95 -10.85 3.98 1.00
CA ASN A 95 -9.65 3.20 0.79
C ASN A 95 -9.99 2.06 -0.17
N TYR A 96 -9.28 2.00 -1.28
CA TYR A 96 -9.47 0.96 -2.30
C TYR A 96 -8.16 0.25 -2.54
N GLU A 97 -8.22 -1.06 -2.75
CA GLU A 97 -7.03 -1.85 -3.07
C GLU A 97 -7.37 -2.89 -4.14
N SER A 98 -6.39 -3.16 -4.97
CA SER A 98 -6.50 -4.21 -5.98
C SER A 98 -5.13 -4.89 -6.14
N TRP A 99 -5.17 -6.19 -6.36
CA TRP A 99 -3.98 -7.04 -6.49
C TRP A 99 -3.94 -7.67 -7.86
N ASP A 100 -2.79 -7.62 -8.50
CA ASP A 100 -2.54 -8.29 -9.77
C ASP A 100 -1.43 -9.32 -9.52
N LEU A 101 -1.83 -10.56 -9.23
CA LEU A 101 -0.89 -11.61 -8.86
C LEU A 101 -0.01 -12.04 -10.03
N GLU A 102 -0.55 -12.00 -11.24
CA GLU A 102 0.20 -12.39 -12.43
C GLU A 102 1.38 -11.44 -12.70
N ASN A 103 1.18 -10.16 -12.41
CA ASN A 103 2.20 -9.13 -12.59
C ASN A 103 2.91 -8.77 -11.29
N ASP A 104 2.67 -9.54 -10.22
CA ASP A 104 3.29 -9.33 -8.91
C ASP A 104 3.22 -7.86 -8.48
N SER A 105 2.00 -7.32 -8.47
CA SER A 105 1.78 -5.91 -8.16
C SER A 105 0.48 -5.69 -7.40
N ALA A 106 0.40 -4.52 -6.75
CA ALA A 106 -0.80 -4.09 -6.05
C ALA A 106 -0.91 -2.57 -6.14
N ILE A 107 -2.13 -2.08 -6.12
CA ILE A 107 -2.40 -0.65 -6.11
C ILE A 107 -3.37 -0.33 -4.97
N GLY A 108 -3.15 0.79 -4.30
CA GLY A 108 -4.06 1.30 -3.29
C GLY A 108 -4.37 2.76 -3.57
N VAL A 109 -5.61 3.14 -3.30
CA VAL A 109 -6.09 4.52 -3.49
C VAL A 109 -6.73 4.99 -2.19
N LEU A 110 -6.23 6.08 -1.66
CA LEU A 110 -6.78 6.71 -0.45
C LEU A 110 -7.38 8.05 -0.83
N VAL A 111 -8.63 8.27 -0.42
CA VAL A 111 -9.32 9.54 -0.62
C VAL A 111 -9.43 10.23 0.73
N PHE A 112 -8.88 11.44 0.84
CA PHE A 112 -8.85 12.20 2.08
C PHE A 112 -9.97 13.25 2.11
N GLU A 113 -10.30 13.74 3.31
CA GLU A 113 -11.36 14.72 3.51
C GLU A 113 -11.05 16.09 2.91
N ARG A 114 -9.75 16.36 2.63
CA ARG A 114 -9.31 17.60 2.01
C ARG A 114 -8.03 17.35 1.21
N LYS A 115 -7.62 18.35 0.44
CA LYS A 115 -6.40 18.24 -0.37
C LYS A 115 -5.21 17.92 0.50
N VAL A 116 -4.34 17.02 0.01
CA VAL A 116 -3.19 16.52 0.76
C VAL A 116 -2.20 17.64 1.10
N LEU A 117 -2.03 18.58 0.22
CA LEU A 117 -1.12 19.71 0.43
C LEU A 117 -1.88 21.03 0.46
N GLN A 118 -2.96 21.05 1.19
CA GLN A 118 -3.70 22.28 1.36
C GLN A 118 -2.91 23.26 2.21
N MET A 119 -2.54 24.37 1.60
CA MET A 119 -1.84 25.45 2.29
C MET A 119 -2.76 26.63 2.51
#